data_d64b7ce30bc572e517a5d5889db9e4fc
#
_entry.id   d64b7ce30bc572e517a5d5889db9e4fc
#
_cell.length_a   1.000
_cell.length_b   1.000
_cell.length_c   1.000
_cell.angle_alpha   90.00
_cell.angle_beta   90.00
_cell.angle_gamma   90.00
#
_symmetry.space_group_name_H-M   'P 1'
#
loop_
_entity.id
_entity.type
_entity.pdbx_description
1 polymer ?
#
loop_
_entity_poly.entity_id
_entity_poly.type
_entity_poly.pdbx_seq_one_letter_code
_entity_poly.pdbx_strand_id
1 'polypeptide(L)'
;YKEEQEGMEAAMAELKAVSDDYALQISKAKQQAEVYKTQIKQQNAQIAKLEEEARKKAEEEARRKAAQNKNNPSTTTTSKPKGTATVNSAEILAANGSDIGKQIAIYACGFVGNPYVPGGTSLTNGADCSGFTQSVFKAYGYSIPRSSYSQRTAGKEVSFAEAQPGDIICYAGHVALYIGNGKIVHASGVKTGIKIGYATYREIL
;
A
#
# COMPACT_ATOMS: atom_id res chain seq x y z
N TYR A 1 35.56 0.09 -50.12
CA TYR A 1 36.10 -0.85 -49.13
C TYR A 1 36.75 -0.15 -47.94
N LYS A 2 37.67 0.85 -48.17
CA LYS A 2 38.38 1.53 -47.08
C LYS A 2 37.44 2.48 -46.27
N GLU A 3 36.58 3.23 -46.93
CA GLU A 3 35.59 4.13 -46.32
C GLU A 3 34.50 3.35 -45.56
N GLU A 4 34.10 2.17 -46.06
CA GLU A 4 33.15 1.27 -45.40
C GLU A 4 33.73 0.67 -44.11
N GLN A 5 35.03 0.34 -44.14
CA GLN A 5 35.74 -0.18 -42.98
C GLN A 5 35.91 0.87 -41.88
N GLU A 6 36.31 2.09 -42.26
CA GLU A 6 36.40 3.23 -41.32
C GLU A 6 35.04 3.59 -40.70
N GLY A 7 33.96 3.52 -41.50
CA GLY A 7 32.58 3.72 -41.00
C GLY A 7 32.13 2.63 -40.01
N MET A 8 32.47 1.35 -40.27
CA MET A 8 32.18 0.27 -39.33
C MET A 8 32.96 0.39 -38.02
N GLU A 9 34.23 0.75 -38.09
CA GLU A 9 35.05 0.95 -36.88
C GLU A 9 34.54 2.09 -36.02
N ALA A 10 34.08 3.19 -36.63
CA ALA A 10 33.45 4.32 -35.91
C ALA A 10 32.14 3.89 -35.25
N ALA A 11 31.26 3.15 -35.94
CA ALA A 11 30.01 2.66 -35.38
C ALA A 11 30.23 1.64 -34.24
N MET A 12 31.24 0.80 -34.34
CA MET A 12 31.61 -0.11 -33.25
C MET A 12 32.15 0.63 -32.01
N ALA A 13 32.90 1.70 -32.20
CA ALA A 13 33.39 2.52 -31.12
C ALA A 13 32.24 3.26 -30.39
N GLU A 14 31.26 3.76 -31.15
CA GLU A 14 30.06 4.40 -30.57
C GLU A 14 29.19 3.41 -29.80
N LEU A 15 28.95 2.22 -30.38
CA LEU A 15 28.23 1.13 -29.69
C LEU A 15 28.92 0.71 -28.39
N LYS A 16 30.24 0.64 -28.40
CA LYS A 16 31.01 0.32 -27.19
C LYS A 16 30.87 1.41 -26.11
N ALA A 17 30.98 2.68 -26.51
CA ALA A 17 30.79 3.80 -25.56
C ALA A 17 29.39 3.81 -24.92
N VAL A 18 28.33 3.54 -25.69
CA VAL A 18 26.95 3.41 -25.20
C VAL A 18 26.83 2.21 -24.24
N SER A 19 27.43 1.07 -24.58
CA SER A 19 27.45 -0.12 -23.72
C SER A 19 28.15 0.13 -22.39
N ASP A 20 29.27 0.82 -22.40
CA ASP A 20 30.04 1.16 -21.19
C ASP A 20 29.26 2.15 -20.31
N ASP A 21 28.54 3.12 -20.89
CA ASP A 21 27.67 4.04 -20.16
C ASP A 21 26.50 3.30 -19.49
N TYR A 22 25.82 2.40 -20.21
CA TYR A 22 24.77 1.55 -19.61
C TYR A 22 25.31 0.67 -18.47
N ALA A 23 26.48 0.09 -18.61
CA ALA A 23 27.10 -0.70 -17.56
C ALA A 23 27.37 0.13 -16.31
N LEU A 24 27.80 1.38 -16.48
CA LEU A 24 28.00 2.32 -15.37
C LEU A 24 26.68 2.70 -14.71
N GLN A 25 25.62 2.99 -15.48
CA GLN A 25 24.29 3.30 -14.95
C GLN A 25 23.71 2.13 -14.18
N ILE A 26 23.82 0.92 -14.67
CA ILE A 26 23.40 -0.32 -13.99
C ILE A 26 24.16 -0.49 -12.67
N SER A 27 25.47 -0.24 -12.67
CA SER A 27 26.28 -0.32 -11.45
C SER A 27 25.82 0.69 -10.39
N LYS A 28 25.59 1.95 -10.80
CA LYS A 28 25.07 3.00 -9.90
C LYS A 28 23.68 2.64 -9.36
N ALA A 29 22.78 2.15 -10.21
CA ALA A 29 21.45 1.73 -9.81
C ALA A 29 21.49 0.58 -8.79
N LYS A 30 22.38 -0.40 -8.98
CA LYS A 30 22.58 -1.50 -8.03
C LYS A 30 23.09 -1.01 -6.67
N GLN A 31 24.04 -0.10 -6.66
CA GLN A 31 24.54 0.50 -5.40
C GLN A 31 23.43 1.26 -4.67
N GLN A 32 22.61 2.01 -5.40
CA GLN A 32 21.51 2.76 -4.81
C GLN A 32 20.42 1.84 -4.26
N ALA A 33 20.15 0.73 -4.93
CA ALA A 33 19.22 -0.30 -4.46
C ALA A 33 19.69 -0.93 -3.13
N GLU A 34 20.97 -1.20 -2.96
CA GLU A 34 21.51 -1.72 -1.68
C GLU A 34 21.43 -0.70 -0.54
N VAL A 35 21.63 0.59 -0.84
CA VAL A 35 21.42 1.66 0.15
C VAL A 35 19.95 1.71 0.59
N TYR A 36 19.01 1.69 -0.34
CA TYR A 36 17.57 1.67 -0.02
C TYR A 36 17.18 0.41 0.77
N LYS A 37 17.69 -0.74 0.41
CA LYS A 37 17.47 -1.99 1.13
C LYS A 37 17.92 -1.92 2.59
N THR A 38 19.07 -1.28 2.82
CA THR A 38 19.59 -1.05 4.17
C THR A 38 18.71 -0.08 4.95
N GLN A 39 18.27 1.01 4.33
CA GLN A 39 17.35 1.97 4.94
C GLN A 39 16.01 1.33 5.30
N ILE A 40 15.43 0.54 4.40
CA ILE A 40 14.19 -0.21 4.65
C ILE A 40 14.37 -1.14 5.85
N LYS A 41 15.49 -1.86 5.93
CA LYS A 41 15.78 -2.74 7.06
C LYS A 41 15.85 -1.98 8.39
N GLN A 42 16.47 -0.81 8.39
CA GLN A 42 16.56 0.06 9.58
C GLN A 42 15.18 0.61 9.98
N GLN A 43 14.40 1.09 9.01
CA GLN A 43 13.04 1.58 9.25
C GLN A 43 12.12 0.49 9.80
N ASN A 44 12.18 -0.72 9.23
CA ASN A 44 11.41 -1.85 9.73
C ASN A 44 11.79 -2.23 11.17
N ALA A 45 13.06 -2.14 11.53
CA ALA A 45 13.51 -2.37 12.91
C ALA A 45 13.02 -1.27 13.88
N GLN A 46 12.93 -0.03 13.44
CA GLN A 46 12.32 1.06 14.21
C GLN A 46 10.82 0.88 14.39
N ILE A 47 10.12 0.50 13.32
CA ILE A 47 8.68 0.21 13.36
C ILE A 47 8.41 -0.90 14.37
N ALA A 48 9.14 -2.01 14.33
CA ALA A 48 8.97 -3.12 15.25
C ALA A 48 9.17 -2.71 16.73
N LYS A 49 10.13 -1.81 17.01
CA LYS A 49 10.31 -1.27 18.37
C LYS A 49 9.12 -0.40 18.81
N LEU A 50 8.65 0.48 17.92
CA LEU A 50 7.50 1.34 18.22
C LEU A 50 6.21 0.54 18.41
N GLU A 51 6.00 -0.51 17.63
CA GLU A 51 4.87 -1.42 17.79
C GLU A 51 4.92 -2.17 19.13
N GLU A 52 6.10 -2.61 19.54
CA GLU A 52 6.27 -3.26 20.85
C GLU A 52 6.03 -2.29 22.02
N GLU A 53 6.51 -1.05 21.92
CA GLU A 53 6.25 -0.01 22.91
C GLU A 53 4.76 0.36 22.97
N ALA A 54 4.11 0.49 21.82
CA ALA A 54 2.67 0.75 21.73
C ALA A 54 1.85 -0.39 22.34
N ARG A 55 2.25 -1.65 22.09
CA ARG A 55 1.61 -2.81 22.72
C ARG A 55 1.76 -2.79 24.23
N LYS A 56 2.95 -2.53 24.76
CA LYS A 56 3.20 -2.45 26.22
C LYS A 56 2.37 -1.34 26.86
N LYS A 57 2.28 -0.18 26.20
CA LYS A 57 1.43 0.94 26.69
C LYS A 57 -0.05 0.58 26.67
N ALA A 58 -0.54 -0.09 25.65
CA ALA A 58 -1.92 -0.54 25.54
C ALA A 58 -2.27 -1.59 26.61
N GLU A 59 -1.36 -2.54 26.89
CA GLU A 59 -1.53 -3.53 27.95
C GLU A 59 -1.53 -2.88 29.35
N GLU A 60 -0.67 -1.89 29.58
CA GLU A 60 -0.65 -1.15 30.84
C GLU A 60 -1.92 -0.32 31.03
N GLU A 61 -2.39 0.36 29.98
CA GLU A 61 -3.65 1.11 30.02
C GLU A 61 -4.87 0.21 30.26
N ALA A 62 -4.91 -0.95 29.59
CA ALA A 62 -5.95 -1.96 29.82
C ALA A 62 -5.93 -2.48 31.28
N ARG A 63 -4.74 -2.71 31.85
CA ARG A 63 -4.57 -3.10 33.24
C ARG A 63 -5.02 -2.01 34.23
N ARG A 64 -4.72 -0.74 33.93
CA ARG A 64 -5.20 0.42 34.73
C ARG A 64 -6.71 0.53 34.68
N LYS A 65 -7.32 0.42 33.48
CA LYS A 65 -8.79 0.43 33.31
C LYS A 65 -9.47 -0.74 34.02
N ALA A 66 -8.89 -1.93 33.97
CA ALA A 66 -9.41 -3.10 34.70
C ALA A 66 -9.30 -2.97 36.22
N ALA A 67 -8.27 -2.30 36.73
CA ALA A 67 -8.09 -2.02 38.14
C ALA A 67 -9.08 -0.97 38.64
N GLN A 68 -9.41 0.05 37.84
CA GLN A 68 -10.39 1.08 38.15
C GLN A 68 -11.87 0.59 38.15
N ASN A 69 -12.15 -0.45 37.33
CA ASN A 69 -13.51 -0.98 37.16
C ASN A 69 -13.95 -1.95 38.29
N LYS A 70 -13.09 -2.25 39.27
CA LYS A 70 -13.45 -3.08 40.43
C LYS A 70 -14.31 -2.36 41.47
N ASN A 71 -14.53 -1.04 41.34
CA ASN A 71 -15.25 -0.23 42.33
C ASN A 71 -16.60 0.28 41.87
N ASN A 72 -17.20 -0.20 40.77
CA ASN A 72 -18.56 0.21 40.43
C ASN A 72 -19.33 -0.91 39.71
N PRO A 73 -20.25 -1.63 40.37
CA PRO A 73 -21.12 -2.58 39.71
C PRO A 73 -22.40 -1.87 39.27
N SER A 74 -22.51 -1.46 38.00
CA SER A 74 -23.85 -1.23 37.43
C SER A 74 -23.83 -1.24 35.89
N THR A 75 -24.67 -2.10 35.39
CA THR A 75 -25.46 -2.13 34.15
C THR A 75 -24.72 -2.32 32.81
N THR A 76 -24.79 -3.54 32.39
CA THR A 76 -24.71 -4.13 31.08
C THR A 76 -25.51 -3.36 30.04
N THR A 77 -24.86 -2.91 28.98
CA THR A 77 -25.44 -2.92 27.65
C THR A 77 -24.33 -3.31 26.64
N THR A 78 -24.40 -4.55 26.24
CA THR A 78 -23.58 -5.18 25.20
C THR A 78 -23.88 -4.54 23.86
N SER A 79 -23.09 -3.57 23.43
CA SER A 79 -22.91 -3.28 22.01
C SER A 79 -21.58 -3.84 21.57
N LYS A 80 -21.67 -5.00 20.92
CA LYS A 80 -20.57 -5.67 20.23
C LYS A 80 -19.91 -4.68 19.26
N PRO A 81 -18.62 -4.40 19.36
CA PRO A 81 -17.97 -3.58 18.36
C PRO A 81 -17.98 -4.36 17.05
N LYS A 82 -18.58 -3.77 16.03
CA LYS A 82 -18.58 -4.26 14.66
C LYS A 82 -17.10 -4.34 14.23
N GLY A 83 -16.59 -5.55 14.07
CA GLY A 83 -15.17 -5.82 13.93
C GLY A 83 -14.52 -4.96 12.87
N THR A 84 -13.68 -4.07 13.30
CA THR A 84 -12.68 -3.42 12.45
C THR A 84 -11.64 -4.50 12.17
N ALA A 85 -11.57 -4.97 10.92
CA ALA A 85 -10.58 -5.97 10.53
C ALA A 85 -9.20 -5.34 10.72
N THR A 86 -8.48 -5.76 11.75
CA THR A 86 -7.08 -5.37 11.97
C THR A 86 -6.22 -6.17 10.99
N VAL A 87 -5.33 -5.50 10.26
CA VAL A 87 -4.37 -6.17 9.38
C VAL A 87 -3.01 -6.14 10.05
N ASN A 88 -2.40 -7.31 10.09
CA ASN A 88 -0.99 -7.46 10.42
C ASN A 88 -0.18 -7.35 9.10
N SER A 89 0.80 -6.44 9.03
CA SER A 89 1.69 -6.31 7.88
C SER A 89 2.35 -7.64 7.49
N ALA A 90 2.60 -8.52 8.47
CA ALA A 90 3.12 -9.86 8.20
C ALA A 90 2.18 -10.72 7.35
N GLU A 91 0.84 -10.57 7.49
CA GLU A 91 -0.12 -11.28 6.64
C GLU A 91 -0.04 -10.81 5.19
N ILE A 92 0.16 -9.50 4.95
CA ILE A 92 0.32 -8.94 3.61
C ILE A 92 1.64 -9.43 2.99
N LEU A 93 2.72 -9.44 3.75
CA LEU A 93 4.03 -9.91 3.29
C LEU A 93 4.05 -11.40 2.96
N ALA A 94 3.28 -12.21 3.69
CA ALA A 94 3.15 -13.66 3.45
C ALA A 94 2.23 -14.00 2.28
N ALA A 95 1.40 -13.07 1.80
CA ALA A 95 0.50 -13.29 0.67
C ALA A 95 1.29 -13.47 -0.64
N ASN A 96 0.70 -14.18 -1.60
CA ASN A 96 1.23 -14.22 -2.97
C ASN A 96 1.12 -12.83 -3.60
N GLY A 97 2.11 -12.47 -4.41
CA GLY A 97 2.11 -11.19 -5.12
C GLY A 97 3.49 -10.56 -5.21
N SER A 98 3.57 -9.49 -6.00
CA SER A 98 4.81 -8.73 -6.18
C SER A 98 5.19 -7.97 -4.90
N ASP A 99 6.48 -7.81 -4.66
CA ASP A 99 6.97 -7.07 -3.49
C ASP A 99 6.50 -5.62 -3.50
N ILE A 100 6.44 -4.99 -4.67
CA ILE A 100 5.92 -3.62 -4.80
C ILE A 100 4.43 -3.52 -4.48
N GLY A 101 3.62 -4.49 -4.91
CA GLY A 101 2.20 -4.56 -4.59
C GLY A 101 1.96 -4.71 -3.09
N LYS A 102 2.73 -5.56 -2.41
CA LYS A 102 2.69 -5.72 -0.96
C LYS A 102 3.06 -4.43 -0.22
N GLN A 103 4.09 -3.73 -0.68
CA GLN A 103 4.50 -2.44 -0.10
C GLN A 103 3.42 -1.37 -0.27
N ILE A 104 2.80 -1.29 -1.45
CA ILE A 104 1.65 -0.41 -1.73
C ILE A 104 0.50 -0.71 -0.76
N ALA A 105 0.17 -1.98 -0.57
CA ALA A 105 -0.89 -2.42 0.34
C ALA A 105 -0.59 -2.05 1.80
N ILE A 106 0.62 -2.28 2.28
CA ILE A 106 1.07 -1.91 3.63
C ILE A 106 1.02 -0.40 3.83
N TYR A 107 1.56 0.37 2.87
CA TYR A 107 1.54 1.82 2.90
C TYR A 107 0.11 2.38 2.98
N ALA A 108 -0.80 1.83 2.19
CA ALA A 108 -2.21 2.20 2.21
C ALA A 108 -2.86 1.96 3.58
N CYS A 109 -2.52 0.85 4.26
CA CYS A 109 -3.01 0.54 5.59
C CYS A 109 -2.59 1.56 6.66
N GLY A 110 -1.46 2.24 6.47
CA GLY A 110 -0.98 3.30 7.37
C GLY A 110 -1.89 4.53 7.47
N PHE A 111 -2.87 4.67 6.57
CA PHE A 111 -3.81 5.79 6.56
C PHE A 111 -5.20 5.45 7.13
N VAL A 112 -5.36 4.26 7.66
CA VAL A 112 -6.62 3.85 8.32
C VAL A 112 -6.94 4.79 9.49
N GLY A 113 -8.20 5.25 9.55
CA GLY A 113 -8.68 6.23 10.52
C GLY A 113 -8.71 7.67 10.00
N ASN A 114 -8.03 7.98 8.88
CA ASN A 114 -8.09 9.31 8.28
C ASN A 114 -9.45 9.57 7.60
N PRO A 115 -9.85 10.84 7.46
CA PRO A 115 -11.20 11.18 7.02
C PRO A 115 -11.44 10.87 5.54
N TYR A 116 -12.72 10.65 5.21
CA TYR A 116 -13.22 10.66 3.84
C TYR A 116 -13.67 12.07 3.47
N VAL A 117 -13.17 12.59 2.35
CA VAL A 117 -13.63 13.88 1.80
C VAL A 117 -14.01 13.67 0.33
N PRO A 118 -15.27 13.95 -0.07
CA PRO A 118 -15.68 13.87 -1.47
C PRO A 118 -14.79 14.74 -2.37
N GLY A 119 -14.26 14.17 -3.45
CA GLY A 119 -13.31 14.85 -4.33
C GLY A 119 -11.91 15.02 -3.77
N GLY A 120 -11.65 14.63 -2.53
CA GLY A 120 -10.35 14.74 -1.87
C GLY A 120 -9.33 13.73 -2.39
N THR A 121 -8.04 14.09 -2.27
CA THR A 121 -6.88 13.27 -2.64
C THR A 121 -5.81 13.24 -1.55
N SER A 122 -6.03 13.89 -0.42
CA SER A 122 -5.07 13.91 0.69
C SER A 122 -5.20 12.63 1.51
N LEU A 123 -4.12 11.88 1.64
CA LEU A 123 -4.09 10.64 2.43
C LEU A 123 -4.30 10.90 3.93
N THR A 124 -3.97 12.10 4.42
CA THR A 124 -4.08 12.48 5.84
C THR A 124 -5.27 13.40 6.14
N ASN A 125 -5.55 14.36 5.24
CA ASN A 125 -6.59 15.38 5.46
C ASN A 125 -7.92 15.04 4.79
N GLY A 126 -7.98 13.94 4.05
CA GLY A 126 -9.19 13.39 3.45
C GLY A 126 -9.10 13.10 1.98
N ALA A 127 -9.53 11.92 1.63
CA ALA A 127 -9.63 11.43 0.26
C ALA A 127 -10.97 10.75 0.03
N ASP A 128 -11.49 10.77 -1.21
CA ASP A 128 -12.52 9.83 -1.63
C ASP A 128 -11.91 8.49 -2.07
N CYS A 129 -12.74 7.53 -2.46
CA CYS A 129 -12.26 6.17 -2.76
C CYS A 129 -11.18 6.14 -3.84
N SER A 130 -11.41 6.81 -4.96
CA SER A 130 -10.47 6.85 -6.09
C SER A 130 -9.33 7.84 -5.89
N GLY A 131 -9.53 8.90 -5.13
CA GLY A 131 -8.47 9.81 -4.71
C GLY A 131 -7.49 9.14 -3.74
N PHE A 132 -7.99 8.27 -2.87
CA PHE A 132 -7.17 7.45 -1.98
C PHE A 132 -6.26 6.51 -2.79
N THR A 133 -6.84 5.67 -3.64
CA THR A 133 -6.06 4.76 -4.50
C THR A 133 -5.07 5.53 -5.38
N GLN A 134 -5.51 6.61 -6.03
CA GLN A 134 -4.64 7.45 -6.86
C GLN A 134 -3.42 7.98 -6.08
N SER A 135 -3.64 8.49 -4.87
CA SER A 135 -2.57 9.07 -4.06
C SER A 135 -1.62 8.02 -3.49
N VAL A 136 -2.11 6.83 -3.16
CA VAL A 136 -1.29 5.69 -2.76
C VAL A 136 -0.37 5.27 -3.91
N PHE A 137 -0.92 5.05 -5.11
CA PHE A 137 -0.12 4.68 -6.29
C PHE A 137 0.88 5.77 -6.68
N LYS A 138 0.49 7.04 -6.58
CA LYS A 138 1.37 8.19 -6.86
C LYS A 138 2.60 8.21 -5.94
N ALA A 139 2.46 7.81 -4.66
CA ALA A 139 3.58 7.74 -3.74
C ALA A 139 4.66 6.71 -4.17
N TYR A 140 4.28 5.75 -5.01
CA TYR A 140 5.18 4.76 -5.61
C TYR A 140 5.54 5.06 -7.07
N GLY A 141 5.25 6.27 -7.55
CA GLY A 141 5.61 6.71 -8.90
C GLY A 141 4.62 6.27 -10.00
N TYR A 142 3.50 5.63 -9.64
CA TYR A 142 2.48 5.23 -10.61
C TYR A 142 1.41 6.30 -10.77
N SER A 143 1.08 6.64 -12.01
CA SER A 143 -0.02 7.54 -12.35
C SER A 143 -1.23 6.74 -12.80
N ILE A 144 -2.33 6.83 -12.05
CA ILE A 144 -3.61 6.21 -12.41
C ILE A 144 -4.70 7.29 -12.51
N PRO A 145 -5.78 7.03 -13.26
CA PRO A 145 -6.87 7.99 -13.42
C PRO A 145 -7.52 8.42 -12.11
N ARG A 146 -8.17 9.61 -12.11
CA ARG A 146 -8.78 10.18 -10.90
C ARG A 146 -10.08 9.50 -10.49
N SER A 147 -10.90 9.07 -11.45
CA SER A 147 -12.24 8.54 -11.15
C SER A 147 -12.22 7.03 -10.93
N SER A 148 -13.11 6.52 -10.06
CA SER A 148 -13.28 5.08 -9.85
C SER A 148 -13.66 4.35 -11.13
N TYR A 149 -14.43 4.99 -11.99
CA TYR A 149 -14.81 4.45 -13.29
C TYR A 149 -13.60 4.23 -14.20
N SER A 150 -12.74 5.24 -14.33
CA SER A 150 -11.54 5.16 -15.19
C SER A 150 -10.44 4.28 -14.61
N GLN A 151 -10.43 4.07 -13.29
CA GLN A 151 -9.47 3.16 -12.65
C GLN A 151 -9.73 1.68 -12.97
N ARG A 152 -10.95 1.31 -13.38
CA ARG A 152 -11.28 -0.05 -13.82
C ARG A 152 -10.48 -0.53 -15.03
N THR A 153 -10.03 0.41 -15.86
CA THR A 153 -9.26 0.13 -17.08
C THR A 153 -7.82 0.62 -16.98
N ALA A 154 -7.34 0.94 -15.78
CA ALA A 154 -6.01 1.49 -15.56
C ALA A 154 -4.89 0.44 -15.57
N GLY A 155 -5.24 -0.84 -15.50
CA GLY A 155 -4.32 -1.97 -15.46
C GLY A 155 -4.84 -3.16 -16.24
N LYS A 156 -4.23 -4.32 -15.98
CA LYS A 156 -4.71 -5.60 -16.52
C LYS A 156 -5.78 -6.15 -15.60
N GLU A 157 -6.92 -6.53 -16.17
CA GLU A 157 -7.98 -7.22 -15.44
C GLU A 157 -7.54 -8.63 -15.03
N VAL A 158 -7.81 -8.99 -13.79
CA VAL A 158 -7.58 -10.31 -13.21
C VAL A 158 -8.84 -10.75 -12.45
N SER A 159 -9.06 -12.05 -12.35
CA SER A 159 -10.15 -12.57 -11.53
C SER A 159 -9.91 -12.26 -10.04
N PHE A 160 -10.98 -12.17 -9.24
CA PHE A 160 -10.83 -11.96 -7.80
C PHE A 160 -10.03 -13.09 -7.11
N ALA A 161 -10.08 -14.32 -7.64
CA ALA A 161 -9.31 -15.44 -7.13
C ALA A 161 -7.78 -15.27 -7.35
N GLU A 162 -7.40 -14.50 -8.35
CA GLU A 162 -6.00 -14.20 -8.70
C GLU A 162 -5.52 -12.85 -8.12
N ALA A 163 -6.41 -12.10 -7.47
CA ALA A 163 -6.10 -10.79 -6.91
C ALA A 163 -4.95 -10.87 -5.90
N GLN A 164 -4.01 -9.94 -6.01
CA GLN A 164 -2.81 -9.84 -5.18
C GLN A 164 -2.79 -8.54 -4.40
N PRO A 165 -2.09 -8.48 -3.24
CA PRO A 165 -1.91 -7.23 -2.53
C PRO A 165 -1.37 -6.13 -3.45
N GLY A 166 -2.03 -4.96 -3.42
CA GLY A 166 -1.74 -3.85 -4.32
C GLY A 166 -2.70 -3.74 -5.51
N ASP A 167 -3.51 -4.75 -5.81
CA ASP A 167 -4.51 -4.66 -6.87
C ASP A 167 -5.70 -3.77 -6.47
N ILE A 168 -6.34 -3.18 -7.47
CA ILE A 168 -7.53 -2.36 -7.28
C ILE A 168 -8.76 -3.25 -7.44
N ILE A 169 -9.56 -3.38 -6.38
CA ILE A 169 -10.86 -4.02 -6.45
C ILE A 169 -11.90 -2.98 -6.86
N CYS A 170 -12.64 -3.28 -7.93
CA CYS A 170 -13.62 -2.39 -8.53
C CYS A 170 -15.04 -2.80 -8.19
N TYR A 171 -15.88 -1.80 -7.86
CA TYR A 171 -17.30 -1.95 -7.57
C TYR A 171 -18.10 -0.90 -8.33
N ALA A 172 -19.42 -1.03 -8.38
CA ALA A 172 -20.27 0.02 -8.93
C ALA A 172 -20.07 1.34 -8.16
N GLY A 173 -19.43 2.32 -8.81
CA GLY A 173 -19.17 3.66 -8.27
C GLY A 173 -18.13 3.72 -7.14
N HIS A 174 -17.33 2.66 -6.94
CA HIS A 174 -16.35 2.63 -5.86
C HIS A 174 -15.13 1.78 -6.22
N VAL A 175 -14.00 2.08 -5.56
CA VAL A 175 -12.76 1.30 -5.66
C VAL A 175 -12.13 1.12 -4.28
N ALA A 176 -11.37 0.04 -4.14
CA ALA A 176 -10.61 -0.28 -2.94
C ALA A 176 -9.27 -0.89 -3.34
N LEU A 177 -8.32 -0.92 -2.43
CA LEU A 177 -7.03 -1.57 -2.62
C LEU A 177 -7.03 -2.91 -1.90
N TYR A 178 -6.73 -3.97 -2.62
CA TYR A 178 -6.64 -5.32 -2.06
C TYR A 178 -5.39 -5.47 -1.21
N ILE A 179 -5.53 -6.07 -0.05
CA ILE A 179 -4.44 -6.25 0.93
C ILE A 179 -4.20 -7.71 1.27
N GLY A 180 -4.79 -8.63 0.51
CA GLY A 180 -4.67 -10.08 0.73
C GLY A 180 -5.77 -10.64 1.64
N ASN A 181 -5.91 -11.96 1.63
CA ASN A 181 -6.83 -12.73 2.50
C ASN A 181 -8.29 -12.24 2.46
N GLY A 182 -8.76 -11.84 1.26
CA GLY A 182 -10.13 -11.33 1.07
C GLY A 182 -10.37 -9.95 1.68
N LYS A 183 -9.33 -9.24 2.12
CA LYS A 183 -9.44 -7.94 2.77
C LYS A 183 -9.04 -6.81 1.82
N ILE A 184 -9.62 -5.64 2.07
CA ILE A 184 -9.35 -4.39 1.35
C ILE A 184 -9.10 -3.25 2.33
N VAL A 185 -8.37 -2.24 1.88
CA VAL A 185 -8.33 -0.91 2.49
C VAL A 185 -8.92 0.11 1.53
N HIS A 186 -9.81 0.97 2.03
CA HIS A 186 -10.50 1.95 1.20
C HIS A 186 -10.98 3.17 1.97
N ALA A 187 -11.05 4.32 1.30
CA ALA A 187 -11.82 5.44 1.79
C ALA A 187 -13.31 5.13 1.57
N SER A 188 -13.97 4.70 2.66
CA SER A 188 -15.28 4.04 2.60
C SER A 188 -16.44 5.02 2.50
N GLY A 189 -16.38 6.14 3.22
CA GLY A 189 -17.42 7.16 3.24
C GLY A 189 -17.24 8.17 4.37
N VAL A 190 -17.99 9.27 4.34
CA VAL A 190 -17.85 10.41 5.26
C VAL A 190 -17.93 10.02 6.73
N LYS A 191 -18.78 9.06 7.08
CA LYS A 191 -18.97 8.62 8.48
C LYS A 191 -17.90 7.63 8.96
N THR A 192 -17.15 7.02 8.04
CA THR A 192 -16.28 5.88 8.35
C THR A 192 -14.82 6.13 8.03
N GLY A 193 -14.52 7.15 7.19
CA GLY A 193 -13.17 7.46 6.77
C GLY A 193 -12.51 6.33 5.98
N ILE A 194 -11.20 6.28 6.07
CA ILE A 194 -10.37 5.21 5.53
C ILE A 194 -10.38 4.05 6.53
N LYS A 195 -10.73 2.86 6.04
CA LYS A 195 -10.84 1.67 6.90
C LYS A 195 -10.48 0.39 6.14
N ILE A 196 -10.30 -0.67 6.90
CA ILE A 196 -10.19 -2.03 6.40
C ILE A 196 -11.58 -2.68 6.38
N GLY A 197 -11.84 -3.47 5.35
CA GLY A 197 -13.05 -4.25 5.18
C GLY A 197 -12.80 -5.55 4.43
N TYR A 198 -13.86 -6.32 4.17
CA TYR A 198 -13.80 -7.49 3.30
C TYR A 198 -14.12 -7.09 1.86
N ALA A 199 -13.39 -7.65 0.89
CA ALA A 199 -13.61 -7.36 -0.52
C ALA A 199 -15.03 -7.70 -0.98
N THR A 200 -15.61 -8.75 -0.42
CA THR A 200 -16.95 -9.25 -0.76
C THR A 200 -18.10 -8.52 -0.06
N TYR A 201 -17.84 -7.34 0.56
CA TYR A 201 -18.92 -6.54 1.19
C TYR A 201 -19.89 -5.94 0.17
N ARG A 202 -19.51 -5.92 -1.08
CA ARG A 202 -20.27 -5.56 -2.28
C ARG A 202 -19.93 -6.51 -3.41
N GLU A 203 -20.77 -6.51 -4.44
CA GLU A 203 -20.49 -7.18 -5.71
C GLU A 203 -19.24 -6.57 -6.35
N ILE A 204 -18.27 -7.43 -6.67
CA ILE A 204 -17.04 -7.08 -7.38
C ILE A 204 -17.35 -7.11 -8.88
N LEU A 205 -16.88 -6.11 -9.62
CA LEU A 205 -17.11 -5.97 -11.06
C LEU A 205 -16.05 -6.68 -11.86
#